data_0a74db486790bbcb0018c7ab9bbcdf1b
#
_entry.id   0a74db486790bbcb0018c7ab9bbcdf1b
#
_cell.length_a   1.000
_cell.length_b   1.000
_cell.length_c   1.000
_cell.angle_alpha   90.00
_cell.angle_beta   90.00
_cell.angle_gamma   90.00
#
_symmetry.space_group_name_H-M   'P 1'
#
loop_
_entity.id
_entity.type
_entity.pdbx_description
1 polymer ?
#
loop_
_entity_poly.entity_id
_entity_poly.type
_entity_poly.pdbx_seq_one_letter_code
_entity_poly.pdbx_strand_id
1 'polypeptide(L)'
;MKRVASALLISIISTWAFVSIAQAKINSEEVYCLAQNIFFEARNEPLTGQAMVAEVTINRALSNKFPNTICEVVWQRKQFSWTHDGRHDDPTRMSYLDREAWKTIHKAAKLIMADPEQYLPKTGATHYHADYVKPYWATDMVYLGKVGTHLFYKK
;
A
#
# COMPACT_ATOMS: atom_id res chain seq x y z
N MET A 1 -37.63 -60.43 39.25
CA MET A 1 -37.89 -59.17 38.50
C MET A 1 -36.56 -58.47 38.28
N LYS A 2 -35.94 -58.60 37.10
CA LYS A 2 -34.64 -57.96 36.80
C LYS A 2 -34.92 -56.75 35.93
N ARG A 3 -34.55 -55.54 36.41
CA ARG A 3 -34.64 -54.28 35.64
C ARG A 3 -33.36 -54.14 34.82
N VAL A 4 -33.53 -54.10 33.51
CA VAL A 4 -32.45 -53.79 32.55
C VAL A 4 -32.43 -52.27 32.36
N ALA A 5 -31.33 -51.64 32.75
CA ALA A 5 -31.10 -50.21 32.53
C ALA A 5 -30.43 -50.07 31.17
N SER A 6 -31.14 -49.49 30.19
CA SER A 6 -30.58 -49.12 28.88
C SER A 6 -29.84 -47.77 29.04
N ALA A 7 -28.54 -47.79 28.83
CA ALA A 7 -27.72 -46.60 28.73
C ALA A 7 -27.75 -46.06 27.32
N LEU A 8 -28.31 -44.86 27.10
CA LEU A 8 -28.28 -44.11 25.85
C LEU A 8 -26.94 -43.39 25.76
N LEU A 9 -26.08 -43.86 24.86
CA LEU A 9 -24.86 -43.18 24.43
C LEU A 9 -25.25 -42.03 23.49
N ILE A 10 -25.20 -40.79 23.97
CA ILE A 10 -25.33 -39.59 23.14
C ILE A 10 -23.97 -39.33 22.51
N SER A 11 -23.84 -39.62 21.25
CA SER A 11 -22.67 -39.29 20.43
C SER A 11 -22.70 -37.82 20.05
N ILE A 12 -21.87 -37.00 20.70
CA ILE A 12 -21.69 -35.57 20.36
C ILE A 12 -20.76 -35.53 19.14
N ILE A 13 -21.30 -35.40 17.95
CA ILE A 13 -20.56 -35.11 16.71
C ILE A 13 -20.26 -33.62 16.76
N SER A 14 -19.06 -33.22 17.22
CA SER A 14 -18.55 -31.86 17.10
C SER A 14 -18.19 -31.61 15.63
N THR A 15 -19.10 -30.97 14.90
CA THR A 15 -18.83 -30.43 13.55
C THR A 15 -17.88 -29.25 13.69
N TRP A 16 -16.60 -29.46 13.45
CA TRP A 16 -15.64 -28.38 13.24
C TRP A 16 -15.99 -27.70 11.91
N ALA A 17 -16.69 -26.58 11.99
CA ALA A 17 -16.87 -25.70 10.85
C ALA A 17 -15.49 -25.12 10.50
N PHE A 18 -14.87 -25.61 9.44
CA PHE A 18 -13.73 -24.98 8.82
C PHE A 18 -14.22 -23.68 8.21
N VAL A 19 -14.03 -22.57 8.92
CA VAL A 19 -14.16 -21.23 8.35
C VAL A 19 -12.99 -21.06 7.40
N SER A 20 -13.21 -21.36 6.10
CA SER A 20 -12.27 -20.96 5.04
C SER A 20 -12.29 -19.44 4.98
N ILE A 21 -11.30 -18.80 5.59
CA ILE A 21 -11.01 -17.38 5.37
C ILE A 21 -10.56 -17.32 3.91
N ALA A 22 -11.45 -16.90 3.03
CA ALA A 22 -11.11 -16.57 1.65
C ALA A 22 -10.11 -15.41 1.72
N GLN A 23 -8.82 -15.73 1.60
CA GLN A 23 -7.77 -14.73 1.49
C GLN A 23 -8.02 -13.97 0.19
N ALA A 24 -8.43 -12.71 0.29
CA ALA A 24 -8.66 -11.88 -0.88
C ALA A 24 -7.41 -11.91 -1.75
N LYS A 25 -7.54 -12.36 -2.99
CA LYS A 25 -6.42 -12.43 -3.92
C LYS A 25 -5.90 -11.02 -4.13
N ILE A 26 -4.67 -10.75 -3.72
CA ILE A 26 -4.04 -9.45 -3.92
C ILE A 26 -4.03 -9.14 -5.42
N ASN A 27 -4.60 -8.01 -5.81
CA ASN A 27 -4.62 -7.59 -7.20
C ASN A 27 -3.19 -7.22 -7.65
N SER A 28 -2.63 -8.02 -8.58
CA SER A 28 -1.27 -7.83 -9.07
C SER A 28 -1.05 -6.51 -9.82
N GLU A 29 -2.11 -5.96 -10.42
CA GLU A 29 -2.07 -4.68 -11.13
C GLU A 29 -1.95 -3.52 -10.12
N GLU A 30 -2.74 -3.53 -9.06
CA GLU A 30 -2.65 -2.55 -7.98
C GLU A 30 -1.27 -2.57 -7.28
N VAL A 31 -0.71 -3.77 -7.07
CA VAL A 31 0.66 -3.92 -6.56
C VAL A 31 1.68 -3.32 -7.51
N TYR A 32 1.52 -3.54 -8.82
CA TYR A 32 2.42 -3.00 -9.83
C TYR A 32 2.37 -1.46 -9.85
N CYS A 33 1.19 -0.86 -9.84
CA CYS A 33 1.01 0.59 -9.78
C CYS A 33 1.62 1.19 -8.50
N LEU A 34 1.40 0.56 -7.33
CA LEU A 34 2.00 0.99 -6.07
C LEU A 34 3.53 0.95 -6.15
N ALA A 35 4.07 -0.14 -6.67
CA ALA A 35 5.51 -0.31 -6.83
C ALA A 35 6.10 0.72 -7.80
N GLN A 36 5.43 1.01 -8.93
CA GLN A 36 5.86 2.06 -9.84
C GLN A 36 5.92 3.42 -9.14
N ASN A 37 4.88 3.76 -8.37
CA ASN A 37 4.88 5.04 -7.68
C ASN A 37 6.02 5.15 -6.66
N ILE A 38 6.22 4.14 -5.82
CA ILE A 38 7.34 4.10 -4.87
C ILE A 38 8.67 4.21 -5.61
N PHE A 39 8.82 3.50 -6.73
CA PHE A 39 10.06 3.48 -7.50
C PHE A 39 10.41 4.85 -8.09
N PHE A 40 9.48 5.48 -8.80
CA PHE A 40 9.74 6.76 -9.47
C PHE A 40 9.86 7.93 -8.48
N GLU A 41 9.10 7.90 -7.41
CA GLU A 41 9.08 8.97 -6.40
C GLU A 41 10.15 8.81 -5.31
N ALA A 42 10.50 7.58 -4.93
CA ALA A 42 11.22 7.36 -3.68
C ALA A 42 12.31 6.27 -3.73
N ARG A 43 12.75 5.76 -4.90
CA ARG A 43 13.75 4.68 -4.93
C ARG A 43 15.09 5.01 -4.27
N ASN A 44 15.43 6.29 -4.19
CA ASN A 44 16.65 6.79 -3.54
C ASN A 44 16.42 7.27 -2.09
N GLU A 45 15.17 7.20 -1.60
CA GLU A 45 14.80 7.58 -0.24
C GLU A 45 15.07 6.42 0.75
N PRO A 46 15.24 6.73 2.06
CA PRO A 46 15.24 5.71 3.10
C PRO A 46 13.97 4.84 3.03
N LEU A 47 14.04 3.59 3.54
CA LEU A 47 12.89 2.68 3.54
C LEU A 47 11.64 3.29 4.19
N THR A 48 11.82 4.09 5.25
CA THR A 48 10.73 4.85 5.88
C THR A 48 10.11 5.87 4.92
N GLY A 49 10.91 6.55 4.09
CA GLY A 49 10.43 7.46 3.05
C GLY A 49 9.64 6.74 1.96
N GLN A 50 10.12 5.57 1.53
CA GLN A 50 9.41 4.71 0.60
C GLN A 50 8.05 4.24 1.17
N ALA A 51 8.03 3.84 2.45
CA ALA A 51 6.79 3.44 3.14
C ALA A 51 5.82 4.62 3.29
N MET A 52 6.31 5.84 3.54
CA MET A 52 5.49 7.05 3.60
C MET A 52 4.86 7.39 2.24
N VAL A 53 5.59 7.25 1.14
CA VAL A 53 5.04 7.42 -0.23
C VAL A 53 3.96 6.38 -0.52
N ALA A 54 4.19 5.12 -0.13
CA ALA A 54 3.19 4.06 -0.24
C ALA A 54 1.93 4.39 0.58
N GLU A 55 2.10 4.85 1.82
CA GLU A 55 1.00 5.25 2.70
C GLU A 55 0.15 6.35 2.08
N VAL A 56 0.77 7.40 1.53
CA VAL A 56 0.04 8.49 0.85
C VAL A 56 -0.81 7.94 -0.29
N THR A 57 -0.27 7.06 -1.11
CA THR A 57 -0.98 6.48 -2.25
C THR A 57 -2.18 5.65 -1.79
N ILE A 58 -2.00 4.81 -0.77
CA ILE A 58 -3.06 3.97 -0.19
C ILE A 58 -4.12 4.82 0.50
N ASN A 59 -3.72 5.81 1.33
CA ASN A 59 -4.66 6.70 2.01
C ASN A 59 -5.53 7.49 1.02
N ARG A 60 -4.98 7.86 -0.14
CA ARG A 60 -5.76 8.48 -1.21
C ARG A 60 -6.79 7.51 -1.77
N ALA A 61 -6.41 6.30 -2.14
CA ALA A 61 -7.32 5.29 -2.67
C ALA A 61 -8.44 4.91 -1.68
N LEU A 62 -8.19 5.02 -0.38
CA LEU A 62 -9.18 4.79 0.68
C LEU A 62 -10.06 6.02 0.97
N SER A 63 -9.70 7.19 0.47
CA SER A 63 -10.43 8.45 0.72
C SER A 63 -11.42 8.75 -0.39
N ASN A 64 -12.64 9.17 -0.02
CA ASN A 64 -13.65 9.61 -0.98
C ASN A 64 -13.32 10.92 -1.73
N LYS A 65 -12.14 11.53 -1.46
CA LYS A 65 -11.66 12.74 -2.13
C LYS A 65 -10.76 12.47 -3.33
N PHE A 66 -10.40 11.21 -3.55
CA PHE A 66 -9.49 10.77 -4.59
C PHE A 66 -10.10 9.58 -5.35
N PRO A 67 -9.51 9.15 -6.46
CA PRO A 67 -9.89 7.89 -7.10
C PRO A 67 -9.80 6.71 -6.12
N ASN A 68 -10.61 5.67 -6.33
CA ASN A 68 -10.81 4.60 -5.36
C ASN A 68 -9.93 3.35 -5.59
N THR A 69 -8.99 3.42 -6.53
CA THR A 69 -7.99 2.37 -6.78
C THR A 69 -6.58 2.97 -6.76
N ILE A 70 -5.58 2.14 -6.43
CA ILE A 70 -4.17 2.55 -6.42
C ILE A 70 -3.75 3.03 -7.82
N CYS A 71 -4.09 2.26 -8.86
CA CYS A 71 -3.73 2.60 -10.23
C CYS A 71 -4.35 3.94 -10.66
N GLU A 72 -5.62 4.18 -10.38
CA GLU A 72 -6.27 5.45 -10.70
C GLU A 72 -5.66 6.63 -9.94
N VAL A 73 -5.26 6.44 -8.68
CA VAL A 73 -4.53 7.47 -7.90
C VAL A 73 -3.19 7.77 -8.54
N VAL A 74 -2.43 6.74 -8.94
CA VAL A 74 -1.09 6.89 -9.53
C VAL A 74 -1.17 7.56 -10.89
N TRP A 75 -2.12 7.16 -11.73
CA TRP A 75 -2.28 7.72 -13.08
C TRP A 75 -3.19 8.95 -13.14
N GLN A 76 -3.62 9.47 -12.00
CA GLN A 76 -4.42 10.69 -11.94
C GLN A 76 -3.63 11.86 -12.58
N ARG A 77 -4.27 12.55 -13.50
CA ARG A 77 -3.64 13.64 -14.26
C ARG A 77 -2.95 14.65 -13.35
N LYS A 78 -1.68 14.96 -13.60
CA LYS A 78 -0.84 15.93 -12.86
C LYS A 78 -0.59 15.54 -11.38
N GLN A 79 -0.85 14.30 -10.99
CA GLN A 79 -0.60 13.87 -9.61
C GLN A 79 0.89 13.59 -9.38
N PHE A 80 1.50 12.82 -10.26
CA PHE A 80 2.92 12.50 -10.22
C PHE A 80 3.59 12.92 -11.52
N SER A 81 4.75 13.59 -11.43
CA SER A 81 5.41 14.19 -12.60
C SER A 81 5.88 13.17 -13.62
N TRP A 82 6.34 12.02 -13.14
CA TRP A 82 6.87 10.96 -13.99
C TRP A 82 5.82 10.34 -14.93
N THR A 83 4.52 10.38 -14.57
CA THR A 83 3.45 9.80 -15.41
C THR A 83 3.18 10.58 -16.69
N HIS A 84 3.80 11.75 -16.87
CA HIS A 84 3.60 12.61 -18.03
C HIS A 84 4.86 13.40 -18.45
N ASP A 85 6.05 12.89 -18.09
CA ASP A 85 7.34 13.52 -18.46
C ASP A 85 7.84 13.11 -19.85
N GLY A 86 7.09 12.24 -20.55
CA GLY A 86 7.40 11.76 -21.90
C GLY A 86 8.45 10.64 -21.94
N ARG A 87 8.87 10.14 -20.77
CA ARG A 87 9.77 8.98 -20.67
C ARG A 87 8.96 7.69 -20.55
N HIS A 88 9.62 6.56 -20.79
CA HIS A 88 8.94 5.29 -20.56
C HIS A 88 8.88 4.95 -19.04
N ASP A 89 7.75 4.42 -18.62
CA ASP A 89 7.43 4.14 -17.21
C ASP A 89 7.61 2.66 -16.85
N ASP A 90 8.45 1.93 -17.59
CA ASP A 90 8.75 0.53 -17.34
C ASP A 90 10.12 0.37 -16.66
N PRO A 91 10.17 0.12 -15.34
CA PRO A 91 11.43 -0.03 -14.61
C PRO A 91 12.26 -1.24 -15.06
N THR A 92 11.64 -2.23 -15.72
CA THR A 92 12.36 -3.42 -16.22
C THR A 92 13.25 -3.11 -17.42
N ARG A 93 13.01 -1.99 -18.12
CA ARG A 93 13.76 -1.53 -19.28
C ARG A 93 14.86 -0.50 -18.96
N MET A 94 15.06 -0.22 -17.67
CA MET A 94 16.06 0.74 -17.18
C MET A 94 17.44 0.10 -16.94
N SER A 95 18.35 0.83 -16.31
CA SER A 95 19.70 0.35 -15.98
C SER A 95 19.67 -0.91 -15.10
N TYR A 96 20.82 -1.59 -14.99
CA TYR A 96 20.91 -2.75 -14.09
C TYR A 96 20.57 -2.40 -12.63
N LEU A 97 21.09 -1.28 -12.12
CA LEU A 97 20.84 -0.83 -10.74
C LEU A 97 19.36 -0.49 -10.52
N ASP A 98 18.71 0.17 -11.49
CA ASP A 98 17.28 0.46 -11.43
C ASP A 98 16.44 -0.82 -11.38
N ARG A 99 16.80 -1.83 -12.17
CA ARG A 99 16.09 -3.11 -12.15
C ARG A 99 16.24 -3.86 -10.82
N GLU A 100 17.39 -3.77 -10.16
CA GLU A 100 17.57 -4.37 -8.80
C GLU A 100 16.75 -3.59 -7.75
N ALA A 101 16.77 -2.26 -7.82
CA ALA A 101 15.91 -1.43 -6.97
C ALA A 101 14.41 -1.75 -7.20
N TRP A 102 14.01 -1.89 -8.46
CA TRP A 102 12.64 -2.30 -8.82
C TRP A 102 12.23 -3.63 -8.20
N LYS A 103 13.05 -4.67 -8.29
CA LYS A 103 12.76 -5.98 -7.70
C LYS A 103 12.50 -5.87 -6.19
N THR A 104 13.32 -5.10 -5.50
CA THR A 104 13.21 -4.87 -4.04
C THR A 104 11.92 -4.11 -3.71
N ILE A 105 11.65 -3.02 -4.42
CA ILE A 105 10.46 -2.18 -4.21
C ILE A 105 9.18 -2.95 -4.57
N HIS A 106 9.17 -3.71 -5.66
CA HIS A 106 8.02 -4.51 -6.04
C HIS A 106 7.69 -5.61 -4.99
N LYS A 107 8.73 -6.22 -4.40
CA LYS A 107 8.55 -7.14 -3.27
C LYS A 107 7.98 -6.42 -2.04
N ALA A 108 8.50 -5.22 -1.71
CA ALA A 108 7.98 -4.42 -0.61
C ALA A 108 6.52 -4.01 -0.83
N ALA A 109 6.14 -3.57 -2.03
CA ALA A 109 4.76 -3.25 -2.38
C ALA A 109 3.81 -4.44 -2.19
N LYS A 110 4.24 -5.66 -2.54
CA LYS A 110 3.47 -6.89 -2.27
C LYS A 110 3.22 -7.10 -0.78
N LEU A 111 4.24 -6.90 0.06
CA LEU A 111 4.12 -7.05 1.51
C LEU A 111 3.19 -5.98 2.10
N ILE A 112 3.35 -4.74 1.67
CA ILE A 112 2.48 -3.62 2.08
C ILE A 112 1.02 -3.90 1.71
N MET A 113 0.75 -4.36 0.48
CA MET A 113 -0.61 -4.66 0.04
C MET A 113 -1.21 -5.89 0.74
N ALA A 114 -0.37 -6.83 1.20
CA ALA A 114 -0.81 -8.00 1.96
C ALA A 114 -1.17 -7.65 3.41
N ASP A 115 -0.42 -6.76 4.04
CA ASP A 115 -0.62 -6.33 5.42
C ASP A 115 -0.21 -4.86 5.62
N PRO A 116 -1.07 -3.90 5.20
CA PRO A 116 -0.80 -2.47 5.38
C PRO A 116 -0.59 -2.09 6.85
N GLU A 117 -1.28 -2.78 7.77
CA GLU A 117 -1.20 -2.51 9.19
C GLU A 117 0.20 -2.77 9.78
N GLN A 118 0.89 -3.75 9.24
CA GLN A 118 2.25 -4.10 9.67
C GLN A 118 3.33 -3.19 9.04
N TYR A 119 3.14 -2.78 7.78
CA TYR A 119 4.22 -2.20 6.98
C TYR A 119 4.12 -0.70 6.76
N LEU A 120 3.00 -0.04 7.09
CA LEU A 120 2.82 1.40 6.91
C LEU A 120 2.98 2.17 8.23
N PRO A 121 3.50 3.42 8.17
CA PRO A 121 3.70 4.25 9.36
C PRO A 121 2.42 4.72 10.07
N LYS A 122 1.24 4.66 9.41
CA LYS A 122 -0.08 5.06 9.95
C LYS A 122 -0.18 6.51 10.38
N THR A 123 0.43 7.39 9.61
CA THR A 123 0.42 8.84 9.90
C THR A 123 -0.86 9.53 9.43
N GLY A 124 -1.57 8.90 8.49
CA GLY A 124 -2.71 9.49 7.79
C GLY A 124 -2.29 10.50 6.72
N ALA A 125 -1.03 10.48 6.28
CA ALA A 125 -0.53 11.35 5.24
C ALA A 125 -1.28 11.14 3.92
N THR A 126 -1.63 12.25 3.25
CA THR A 126 -2.29 12.26 1.93
C THR A 126 -1.56 13.11 0.91
N HIS A 127 -0.58 13.90 1.35
CA HIS A 127 0.20 14.81 0.51
C HIS A 127 1.66 14.82 0.91
N TYR A 128 2.53 15.06 -0.06
CA TYR A 128 3.94 15.36 0.18
C TYR A 128 4.50 16.23 -0.94
N HIS A 129 5.63 16.84 -0.70
CA HIS A 129 6.45 17.52 -1.68
C HIS A 129 7.93 17.42 -1.30
N ALA A 130 8.81 17.60 -2.28
CA ALA A 130 10.25 17.68 -2.02
C ALA A 130 10.59 18.94 -1.21
N ASP A 131 11.59 18.88 -0.36
CA ASP A 131 11.96 19.95 0.58
C ASP A 131 12.43 21.26 -0.08
N TYR A 132 12.83 21.18 -1.35
CA TYR A 132 13.19 22.36 -2.16
C TYR A 132 12.01 22.99 -2.91
N VAL A 133 10.79 22.44 -2.77
CA VAL A 133 9.55 22.98 -3.38
C VAL A 133 8.69 23.61 -2.29
N LYS A 134 7.96 24.70 -2.61
CA LYS A 134 7.03 25.37 -1.70
C LYS A 134 5.65 25.47 -2.35
N PRO A 135 4.85 24.40 -2.35
CA PRO A 135 3.52 24.45 -2.96
C PRO A 135 2.57 25.28 -2.08
N TYR A 136 1.69 26.05 -2.73
CA TYR A 136 0.74 26.93 -2.04
C TYR A 136 -0.20 26.19 -1.08
N TRP A 137 -0.54 24.95 -1.39
CA TRP A 137 -1.47 24.14 -0.58
C TRP A 137 -0.87 23.68 0.76
N ALA A 138 0.46 23.70 0.93
CA ALA A 138 1.11 23.19 2.13
C ALA A 138 0.76 24.00 3.39
N THR A 139 0.45 25.29 3.24
CA THR A 139 0.05 26.18 4.35
C THR A 139 -1.33 25.84 4.92
N ASP A 140 -2.18 25.18 4.14
CA ASP A 140 -3.56 24.84 4.51
C ASP A 140 -3.70 23.39 5.03
N MET A 141 -2.56 22.72 5.30
CA MET A 141 -2.52 21.33 5.71
C MET A 141 -1.76 21.14 7.02
N VAL A 142 -2.06 20.04 7.71
CA VAL A 142 -1.32 19.65 8.91
C VAL A 142 0.00 19.03 8.49
N TYR A 143 1.10 19.67 8.86
CA TYR A 143 2.44 19.13 8.67
C TYR A 143 2.69 17.95 9.61
N LEU A 144 3.16 16.83 9.08
CA LEU A 144 3.40 15.59 9.82
C LEU A 144 4.90 15.33 10.08
N GLY A 145 5.77 15.88 9.26
CA GLY A 145 7.22 15.70 9.40
C GLY A 145 7.94 15.60 8.08
N LYS A 146 9.27 15.52 8.18
CA LYS A 146 10.19 15.30 7.05
C LYS A 146 10.81 13.91 7.16
N VAL A 147 10.81 13.18 6.04
CA VAL A 147 11.53 11.89 5.91
C VAL A 147 12.32 11.94 4.60
N GLY A 148 13.62 11.74 4.68
CA GLY A 148 14.50 11.92 3.54
C GLY A 148 14.40 13.33 2.98
N THR A 149 14.11 13.45 1.69
CA THR A 149 13.93 14.75 1.00
C THR A 149 12.47 15.18 0.92
N HIS A 150 11.51 14.44 1.50
CA HIS A 150 10.08 14.74 1.42
C HIS A 150 9.49 15.27 2.72
N LEU A 151 8.61 16.28 2.60
CA LEU A 151 7.77 16.82 3.68
C LEU A 151 6.34 16.27 3.51
N PHE A 152 5.79 15.68 4.56
CA PHE A 152 4.50 14.99 4.53
C PHE A 152 3.41 15.75 5.27
N TYR A 153 2.17 15.65 4.74
CA TYR A 153 1.02 16.41 5.24
C TYR A 153 -0.26 15.57 5.18
N LYS A 154 -1.24 15.93 6.02
CA LYS A 154 -2.63 15.49 5.93
C LYS A 154 -3.59 16.65 5.87
N LYS A 155 -4.71 16.44 5.17
CA LYS A 155 -5.80 17.40 5.08
C LYS A 155 -6.89 17.07 6.07
#